data_594fb42fc07a9fecd26cb4b066b79fb4
#
_entry.id   594fb42fc07a9fecd26cb4b066b79fb4
#
_cell.length_a   1.000
_cell.length_b   1.000
_cell.length_c   1.000
_cell.angle_alpha   90.00
_cell.angle_beta   90.00
_cell.angle_gamma   90.00
#
_symmetry.space_group_name_H-M   'P 1'
#
loop_
_entity.id
_entity.type
_entity.pdbx_description
1 polymer ?
#
loop_
_entity_poly.entity_id
_entity_poly.type
_entity_poly.pdbx_seq_one_letter_code
_entity_poly.pdbx_strand_id
1 'polypeptide(L)'
;MANSAWGYGVPMISVVGDSFCVPYTMEITVKKRIQGFSKAHYDVFDSSGNLLLQIDGSVWKISKKRVMRDPTGIPLLTLKQTSAKWRKVWTVHPGENSDDILFRVEERSPVQLKTRLDVFLPDNDNKKAGDFYVTGSFASLSFKAYKDKSPIAQVHHSYSWGSFCKGRESFKVRVQPEVDYSFIMALLVILEENEN
;
A
#
# COMPACT_ATOMS: atom_id res chain seq x y z
N MET A 1 -19.09 40.42 1.81
CA MET A 1 -19.80 39.12 2.04
C MET A 1 -19.14 38.10 1.17
N ALA A 2 -18.21 37.32 1.73
CA ALA A 2 -17.52 36.26 1.02
C ALA A 2 -18.24 34.94 1.36
N ASN A 3 -18.92 34.35 0.36
CA ASN A 3 -19.54 33.06 0.46
C ASN A 3 -18.45 31.99 0.52
N SER A 4 -18.28 31.41 1.68
CA SER A 4 -17.50 30.16 1.90
C SER A 4 -18.29 28.97 1.34
N ALA A 5 -18.02 28.61 0.09
CA ALA A 5 -18.50 27.38 -0.53
C ALA A 5 -17.58 26.20 -0.12
N TRP A 6 -17.62 25.83 1.15
CA TRP A 6 -16.98 24.60 1.66
C TRP A 6 -18.08 23.68 2.19
N GLY A 7 -18.68 22.89 1.32
CA GLY A 7 -19.84 22.07 1.67
C GLY A 7 -19.99 20.74 0.94
N TYR A 8 -18.99 20.27 0.22
CA TYR A 8 -18.99 18.89 -0.28
C TYR A 8 -17.77 18.18 0.32
N GLY A 9 -18.00 17.38 1.37
CA GLY A 9 -16.98 16.53 1.95
C GLY A 9 -16.32 15.67 0.88
N VAL A 10 -15.00 15.55 0.93
CA VAL A 10 -14.27 14.60 0.06
C VAL A 10 -14.82 13.22 0.37
N PRO A 11 -15.27 12.42 -0.64
CA PRO A 11 -15.81 11.08 -0.38
C PRO A 11 -14.74 10.22 0.30
N MET A 12 -15.09 9.62 1.45
CA MET A 12 -14.22 8.71 2.16
C MET A 12 -13.90 7.48 1.30
N ILE A 13 -12.65 7.10 1.27
CA ILE A 13 -12.14 5.89 0.61
C ILE A 13 -11.72 4.93 1.71
N SER A 14 -12.67 4.14 2.21
CA SER A 14 -12.47 3.11 3.22
C SER A 14 -12.51 1.75 2.55
N VAL A 15 -11.41 1.02 2.58
CA VAL A 15 -11.27 -0.31 1.97
C VAL A 15 -11.02 -1.38 3.04
N VAL A 16 -10.18 -1.07 4.03
CA VAL A 16 -9.88 -1.95 5.16
C VAL A 16 -10.74 -1.58 6.36
N GLY A 17 -10.90 -0.27 6.63
CA GLY A 17 -11.74 0.20 7.71
C GLY A 17 -11.70 1.71 7.91
N ASP A 18 -12.80 2.26 8.37
CA ASP A 18 -13.00 3.70 8.56
C ASP A 18 -12.00 4.31 9.55
N SER A 19 -11.53 3.51 10.53
CA SER A 19 -10.55 3.93 11.51
C SER A 19 -9.17 4.28 10.92
N PHE A 20 -8.91 3.89 9.68
CA PHE A 20 -7.69 4.20 8.94
C PHE A 20 -7.84 5.43 8.03
N CYS A 21 -9.02 6.04 8.01
CA CYS A 21 -9.30 7.28 7.27
C CYS A 21 -9.21 8.48 8.22
N VAL A 22 -8.36 9.45 7.89
CA VAL A 22 -8.23 10.68 8.68
C VAL A 22 -8.67 11.90 7.85
N PRO A 23 -9.28 12.93 8.46
CA PRO A 23 -9.86 14.06 7.72
C PRO A 23 -8.82 15.10 7.26
N TYR A 24 -7.55 14.75 7.29
CA TYR A 24 -6.45 15.62 6.89
C TYR A 24 -5.42 14.86 6.06
N THR A 25 -4.61 15.59 5.30
CA THR A 25 -3.48 15.00 4.57
C THR A 25 -2.49 14.39 5.57
N MET A 26 -2.26 13.08 5.46
CA MET A 26 -1.36 12.36 6.35
C MET A 26 0.01 12.16 5.70
N GLU A 27 1.08 12.51 6.42
CA GLU A 27 2.45 12.13 6.06
C GLU A 27 2.89 10.93 6.91
N ILE A 28 3.19 9.84 6.23
CA ILE A 28 3.60 8.58 6.83
C ILE A 28 5.09 8.37 6.55
N THR A 29 5.85 7.99 7.56
CA THR A 29 7.26 7.57 7.41
C THR A 29 7.31 6.04 7.41
N VAL A 30 7.81 5.47 6.32
CA VAL A 30 8.02 4.03 6.18
C VAL A 30 9.50 3.73 6.37
N LYS A 31 9.81 2.82 7.29
CA LYS A 31 11.17 2.33 7.54
C LYS A 31 11.24 0.85 7.17
N LYS A 32 12.01 0.54 6.13
CA LYS A 32 12.29 -0.83 5.72
C LYS A 32 13.54 -1.33 6.41
N ARG A 33 13.47 -2.50 7.00
CA ARG A 33 14.60 -3.23 7.57
C ARG A 33 14.73 -4.58 6.90
N ILE A 34 15.91 -4.94 6.48
CA ILE A 34 16.21 -6.27 5.95
C ILE A 34 16.80 -7.09 7.09
N GLN A 35 16.12 -8.17 7.48
CA GLN A 35 16.60 -9.12 8.48
C GLN A 35 16.97 -10.44 7.80
N GLY A 36 18.27 -10.81 7.87
CA GLY A 36 18.78 -12.04 7.25
C GLY A 36 18.67 -12.03 5.73
N PHE A 37 18.68 -13.22 5.12
CA PHE A 37 18.83 -13.37 3.66
C PHE A 37 17.59 -13.04 2.81
N SER A 38 16.40 -12.71 3.37
CA SER A 38 15.24 -12.37 2.55
C SER A 38 14.00 -11.84 3.31
N LYS A 39 14.13 -11.27 4.50
CA LYS A 39 12.97 -10.72 5.24
C LYS A 39 12.99 -9.21 5.20
N ALA A 40 12.19 -8.62 4.32
CA ALA A 40 11.87 -7.20 4.45
C ALA A 40 10.78 -7.05 5.53
N HIS A 41 11.05 -6.23 6.50
CA HIS A 41 10.14 -5.81 7.56
C HIS A 41 9.93 -4.30 7.43
N TYR A 42 8.67 -3.86 7.53
CA TYR A 42 8.34 -2.44 7.44
C TYR A 42 7.71 -1.98 8.73
N ASP A 43 8.25 -0.91 9.28
CA ASP A 43 7.61 -0.14 10.35
C ASP A 43 7.07 1.15 9.76
N VAL A 44 5.83 1.46 10.05
CA VAL A 44 5.07 2.61 9.52
C VAL A 44 4.75 3.54 10.66
N PHE A 45 5.17 4.81 10.54
CA PHE A 45 5.04 5.82 11.60
C PHE A 45 4.26 7.03 11.08
N ASP A 46 3.54 7.69 11.98
CA ASP A 46 2.98 9.02 11.72
C ASP A 46 4.06 10.12 11.76
N SER A 47 3.65 11.37 11.55
CA SER A 47 4.54 12.54 11.60
C SER A 47 5.09 12.82 13.00
N SER A 48 4.44 12.34 14.06
CA SER A 48 4.85 12.44 15.46
C SER A 48 5.81 11.34 15.89
N GLY A 49 6.01 10.33 15.03
CA GLY A 49 6.86 9.18 15.31
C GLY A 49 6.15 8.04 16.04
N ASN A 50 4.82 8.08 16.15
CA ASN A 50 4.05 6.96 16.69
C ASN A 50 3.99 5.83 15.65
N LEU A 51 4.18 4.60 16.10
CA LEU A 51 4.02 3.41 15.27
C LEU A 51 2.54 3.25 14.91
N LEU A 52 2.26 3.09 13.62
CA LEU A 52 0.91 2.87 13.09
C LEU A 52 0.69 1.43 12.66
N LEU A 53 1.67 0.87 11.92
CA LEU A 53 1.58 -0.47 11.33
C LEU A 53 2.94 -1.14 11.34
N GLN A 54 2.92 -2.46 11.40
CA GLN A 54 4.08 -3.32 11.16
C GLN A 54 3.74 -4.33 10.08
N ILE A 55 4.66 -4.57 9.13
CA ILE A 55 4.43 -5.50 8.04
C ILE A 55 5.59 -6.49 7.98
N ASP A 56 5.26 -7.76 8.16
CA ASP A 56 6.22 -8.87 8.20
C ASP A 56 6.13 -9.72 6.94
N GLY A 57 7.28 -10.16 6.46
CA GLY A 57 7.37 -11.12 5.36
C GLY A 57 7.53 -12.55 5.84
N SER A 58 6.91 -13.49 5.14
CA SER A 58 7.18 -14.91 5.31
C SER A 58 8.51 -15.30 4.68
N VAL A 59 9.25 -16.23 5.34
CA VAL A 59 10.54 -16.77 4.88
C VAL A 59 10.38 -17.78 3.74
N TRP A 60 9.17 -18.28 3.52
CA TRP A 60 8.95 -19.38 2.58
C TRP A 60 8.88 -18.85 1.15
N LYS A 61 9.87 -19.23 0.34
CA LYS A 61 9.95 -18.88 -1.10
C LYS A 61 8.79 -19.41 -1.95
N ILE A 62 7.97 -20.31 -1.42
CA ILE A 62 6.93 -21.03 -2.20
C ILE A 62 5.62 -20.25 -2.24
N SER A 63 5.30 -19.44 -1.22
CA SER A 63 4.16 -18.53 -1.25
C SER A 63 4.57 -17.18 -0.67
N LYS A 64 4.54 -16.12 -1.48
CA LYS A 64 4.75 -14.78 -0.96
C LYS A 64 3.53 -14.41 -0.12
N LYS A 65 3.70 -14.42 1.21
CA LYS A 65 2.69 -13.99 2.19
C LYS A 65 3.28 -12.84 3.00
N ARG A 66 2.51 -11.77 3.19
CA ARG A 66 2.82 -10.64 4.08
C ARG A 66 1.69 -10.48 5.07
N VAL A 67 2.00 -10.21 6.33
CA VAL A 67 1.00 -9.91 7.36
C VAL A 67 1.24 -8.50 7.86
N MET A 68 0.20 -7.68 7.77
CA MET A 68 0.17 -6.33 8.34
C MET A 68 -0.51 -6.38 9.70
N ARG A 69 0.12 -5.78 10.69
CA ARG A 69 -0.33 -5.77 12.09
C ARG A 69 -0.47 -4.34 12.59
N ASP A 70 -1.31 -4.16 13.58
CA ASP A 70 -1.38 -2.94 14.36
C ASP A 70 -0.16 -2.81 15.31
N PRO A 71 -0.01 -1.68 16.02
CA PRO A 71 1.09 -1.49 16.98
C PRO A 71 1.11 -2.49 18.15
N THR A 72 -0.02 -3.13 18.43
CA THR A 72 -0.15 -4.14 19.50
C THR A 72 0.18 -5.55 19.02
N GLY A 73 0.41 -5.72 17.72
CA GLY A 73 0.73 -6.99 17.07
C GLY A 73 -0.48 -7.77 16.55
N ILE A 74 -1.69 -7.19 16.63
CA ILE A 74 -2.92 -7.82 16.12
C ILE A 74 -2.90 -7.79 14.59
N PRO A 75 -3.11 -8.94 13.90
CA PRO A 75 -3.17 -8.99 12.44
C PRO A 75 -4.37 -8.21 11.90
N LEU A 76 -4.10 -7.23 11.03
CA LEU A 76 -5.12 -6.44 10.32
C LEU A 76 -5.39 -7.00 8.93
N LEU A 77 -4.33 -7.34 8.21
CA LEU A 77 -4.39 -7.80 6.83
C LEU A 77 -3.40 -8.93 6.56
N THR A 78 -3.79 -9.83 5.67
CA THR A 78 -2.89 -10.78 5.04
C THR A 78 -2.88 -10.56 3.52
N LEU A 79 -1.71 -10.31 2.97
CA LEU A 79 -1.46 -10.21 1.53
C LEU A 79 -0.90 -11.57 1.06
N LYS A 80 -1.57 -12.21 0.10
CA LYS A 80 -1.16 -13.51 -0.46
C LYS A 80 -0.95 -13.37 -1.97
N GLN A 81 0.20 -13.78 -2.47
CA GLN A 81 0.43 -13.88 -3.90
C GLN A 81 -0.07 -15.24 -4.40
N THR A 82 -0.94 -15.20 -5.40
CA THR A 82 -1.39 -16.39 -6.13
C THR A 82 -0.66 -16.41 -7.48
N SER A 83 0.07 -17.47 -7.75
CA SER A 83 0.77 -17.63 -9.04
C SER A 83 -0.22 -18.12 -10.09
N ALA A 84 -0.78 -17.23 -10.88
CA ALA A 84 -1.35 -17.60 -12.17
C ALA A 84 -0.21 -17.65 -13.20
N LYS A 85 -0.22 -18.63 -14.12
CA LYS A 85 0.89 -18.99 -15.04
C LYS A 85 1.61 -17.83 -15.76
N TRP A 86 1.00 -16.65 -15.86
CA TRP A 86 1.50 -15.51 -16.66
C TRP A 86 1.29 -14.13 -16.01
N ARG A 87 0.65 -14.04 -14.82
CA ARG A 87 0.39 -12.78 -14.10
C ARG A 87 0.58 -12.97 -12.61
N LYS A 88 1.25 -12.03 -11.97
CA LYS A 88 1.30 -11.94 -10.51
C LYS A 88 -0.05 -11.35 -10.06
N VAL A 89 -0.81 -12.12 -9.31
CA VAL A 89 -2.07 -11.70 -8.70
C VAL A 89 -1.92 -11.75 -7.20
N TRP A 90 -2.32 -10.69 -6.53
CA TRP A 90 -2.36 -10.60 -5.07
C TRP A 90 -3.80 -10.54 -4.60
N THR A 91 -4.10 -11.28 -3.54
CA THR A 91 -5.35 -11.16 -2.79
C THR A 91 -5.05 -10.65 -1.40
N VAL A 92 -5.87 -9.72 -0.91
CA VAL A 92 -5.75 -9.14 0.42
C VAL A 92 -6.96 -9.53 1.24
N HIS A 93 -6.70 -10.07 2.42
CA HIS A 93 -7.67 -10.69 3.31
C HIS A 93 -7.68 -9.97 4.66
N PRO A 94 -8.83 -9.87 5.37
CA PRO A 94 -8.87 -9.34 6.72
C PRO A 94 -8.21 -10.32 7.71
N GLY A 95 -7.45 -9.81 8.66
CA GLY A 95 -6.77 -10.60 9.68
C GLY A 95 -5.73 -11.57 9.10
N GLU A 96 -5.50 -12.68 9.77
CA GLU A 96 -4.45 -13.63 9.38
C GLU A 96 -4.96 -14.89 8.65
N ASN A 97 -6.17 -15.34 8.96
CA ASN A 97 -6.70 -16.64 8.52
C ASN A 97 -8.11 -16.54 7.87
N SER A 98 -8.53 -15.37 7.41
CA SER A 98 -9.79 -15.23 6.69
C SER A 98 -9.66 -15.71 5.25
N ASP A 99 -10.73 -16.30 4.72
CA ASP A 99 -10.90 -16.61 3.30
C ASP A 99 -11.60 -15.48 2.53
N ASP A 100 -12.17 -14.50 3.25
CA ASP A 100 -12.77 -13.32 2.63
C ASP A 100 -11.71 -12.47 1.92
N ILE A 101 -12.05 -11.91 0.79
CA ILE A 101 -11.17 -11.05 0.01
C ILE A 101 -11.66 -9.61 0.13
N LEU A 102 -10.83 -8.72 0.69
CA LEU A 102 -11.10 -7.28 0.73
C LEU A 102 -10.87 -6.62 -0.62
N PHE A 103 -9.81 -7.04 -1.32
CA PHE A 103 -9.51 -6.57 -2.66
C PHE A 103 -8.47 -7.48 -3.34
N ARG A 104 -8.40 -7.38 -4.66
CA ARG A 104 -7.43 -8.08 -5.49
C ARG A 104 -6.58 -7.07 -6.27
N VAL A 105 -5.29 -7.38 -6.46
CA VAL A 105 -4.35 -6.55 -7.21
C VAL A 105 -3.75 -7.38 -8.34
N GLU A 106 -3.81 -6.85 -9.56
CA GLU A 106 -3.27 -7.50 -10.76
C GLU A 106 -2.29 -6.58 -11.49
N GLU A 107 -1.18 -7.14 -11.93
CA GLU A 107 -0.26 -6.45 -12.81
C GLU A 107 -0.83 -6.38 -14.23
N ARG A 108 -0.95 -5.17 -14.80
CA ARG A 108 -1.63 -4.98 -16.08
C ARG A 108 -0.83 -5.44 -17.30
N SER A 109 0.49 -5.30 -17.29
CA SER A 109 1.37 -5.78 -18.36
C SER A 109 2.84 -5.66 -17.97
N PRO A 110 3.67 -6.70 -18.14
CA PRO A 110 5.11 -6.64 -17.87
C PRO A 110 5.91 -5.88 -18.95
N VAL A 111 5.27 -5.36 -20.00
CA VAL A 111 5.95 -4.78 -21.17
C VAL A 111 6.23 -3.28 -21.04
N GLN A 112 5.75 -2.61 -19.98
CA GLN A 112 5.93 -1.16 -19.81
C GLN A 112 7.09 -0.85 -18.86
N LEU A 113 7.85 0.22 -19.16
CA LEU A 113 8.95 0.75 -18.34
C LEU A 113 8.55 1.16 -16.91
N LYS A 114 7.26 1.20 -16.59
CA LYS A 114 6.71 1.48 -15.25
C LYS A 114 5.67 0.42 -14.92
N THR A 115 5.80 -0.18 -13.76
CA THR A 115 4.80 -1.11 -13.22
C THR A 115 3.46 -0.38 -13.06
N ARG A 116 2.39 -1.01 -13.57
CA ARG A 116 1.02 -0.60 -13.30
C ARG A 116 0.26 -1.75 -12.69
N LEU A 117 -0.31 -1.51 -11.52
CA LEU A 117 -1.16 -2.43 -10.79
C LEU A 117 -2.59 -1.91 -10.82
N ASP A 118 -3.53 -2.74 -11.26
CA ASP A 118 -4.97 -2.44 -11.17
C ASP A 118 -5.52 -3.15 -9.92
N VAL A 119 -6.39 -2.47 -9.17
CA VAL A 119 -6.98 -2.93 -7.91
C VAL A 119 -8.46 -3.11 -8.10
N PHE A 120 -8.98 -4.26 -7.70
CA PHE A 120 -10.38 -4.65 -7.85
C PHE A 120 -11.00 -4.93 -6.48
N LEU A 121 -12.08 -4.23 -6.15
CA LEU A 121 -12.91 -4.51 -4.99
C LEU A 121 -13.82 -5.72 -5.27
N PRO A 122 -14.37 -6.40 -4.24
CA PRO A 122 -15.24 -7.56 -4.43
C PRO A 122 -16.47 -7.28 -5.29
N ASP A 123 -17.04 -6.09 -5.15
CA ASP A 123 -18.28 -5.66 -5.84
C ASP A 123 -18.01 -5.13 -7.27
N ASN A 124 -16.76 -5.22 -7.75
CA ASN A 124 -16.44 -4.77 -9.11
C ASN A 124 -16.90 -5.78 -10.17
N ASP A 125 -18.06 -5.53 -10.75
CA ASP A 125 -18.62 -6.32 -11.87
C ASP A 125 -17.85 -6.11 -13.17
N ASN A 126 -17.14 -4.98 -13.31
CA ASN A 126 -16.38 -4.64 -14.50
C ASN A 126 -14.93 -5.13 -14.39
N LYS A 127 -14.71 -6.42 -14.64
CA LYS A 127 -13.38 -7.06 -14.60
C LYS A 127 -12.35 -6.46 -15.58
N LYS A 128 -12.74 -5.48 -16.41
CA LYS A 128 -11.85 -4.83 -17.40
C LYS A 128 -11.17 -3.57 -16.87
N ALA A 129 -11.73 -2.93 -15.84
CA ALA A 129 -11.19 -1.71 -15.23
C ALA A 129 -11.15 -1.87 -13.70
N GLY A 130 -10.00 -1.62 -13.09
CA GLY A 130 -9.87 -1.60 -11.63
C GLY A 130 -10.55 -0.38 -11.02
N ASP A 131 -11.00 -0.50 -9.76
CA ASP A 131 -11.55 0.61 -8.97
C ASP A 131 -10.48 1.63 -8.61
N PHE A 132 -9.24 1.13 -8.46
CA PHE A 132 -8.05 1.96 -8.25
C PHE A 132 -6.92 1.44 -9.13
N TYR A 133 -5.89 2.27 -9.28
CA TYR A 133 -4.65 1.80 -9.88
C TYR A 133 -3.43 2.44 -9.24
N VAL A 134 -2.33 1.73 -9.29
CA VAL A 134 -1.01 2.18 -8.84
C VAL A 134 -0.08 2.26 -10.04
N THR A 135 0.73 3.31 -10.07
CA THR A 135 1.81 3.45 -11.05
C THR A 135 3.10 3.81 -10.34
N GLY A 136 4.21 3.39 -10.91
CA GLY A 136 5.51 3.79 -10.43
C GLY A 136 6.47 2.63 -10.33
N SER A 137 7.54 2.86 -9.56
CA SER A 137 8.51 1.85 -9.21
C SER A 137 8.93 2.07 -7.76
N PHE A 138 9.04 1.01 -7.01
CA PHE A 138 9.54 1.06 -5.63
C PHE A 138 11.02 1.43 -5.63
N ALA A 139 11.81 0.85 -6.54
CA ALA A 139 13.25 1.11 -6.65
C ALA A 139 13.57 2.59 -6.91
N SER A 140 12.73 3.30 -7.68
CA SER A 140 12.88 4.73 -7.93
C SER A 140 12.06 5.62 -6.98
N LEU A 141 11.39 5.04 -5.98
CA LEU A 141 10.49 5.73 -5.05
C LEU A 141 9.46 6.62 -5.78
N SER A 142 8.90 6.13 -6.88
CA SER A 142 7.98 6.88 -7.73
C SER A 142 6.53 6.42 -7.63
N PHE A 143 6.16 5.73 -6.54
CA PHE A 143 4.80 5.25 -6.27
C PHE A 143 3.77 6.37 -6.29
N LYS A 144 2.65 6.12 -7.00
CA LYS A 144 1.43 6.94 -6.97
C LYS A 144 0.21 6.03 -7.07
N ALA A 145 -0.74 6.22 -6.16
CA ALA A 145 -2.03 5.55 -6.18
C ALA A 145 -3.13 6.51 -6.63
N TYR A 146 -4.09 6.00 -7.39
CA TYR A 146 -5.16 6.79 -7.99
C TYR A 146 -6.52 6.12 -7.81
N LYS A 147 -7.55 6.94 -7.62
CA LYS A 147 -8.95 6.61 -7.89
C LYS A 147 -9.37 7.41 -9.12
N ASP A 148 -9.81 6.73 -10.17
CA ASP A 148 -10.05 7.35 -11.48
C ASP A 148 -8.79 8.10 -11.99
N LYS A 149 -8.86 9.42 -12.10
CA LYS A 149 -7.73 10.28 -12.48
C LYS A 149 -7.13 11.07 -11.31
N SER A 150 -7.71 10.94 -10.12
CA SER A 150 -7.32 11.69 -8.93
C SER A 150 -6.25 10.95 -8.14
N PRO A 151 -5.09 11.55 -7.86
CA PRO A 151 -4.09 10.94 -7.02
C PRO A 151 -4.57 10.92 -5.56
N ILE A 152 -4.62 9.74 -4.94
CA ILE A 152 -5.05 9.54 -3.55
C ILE A 152 -3.87 9.35 -2.59
N ALA A 153 -2.73 8.90 -3.11
CA ALA A 153 -1.48 8.83 -2.35
C ALA A 153 -0.25 8.85 -3.27
N GLN A 154 0.88 9.29 -2.73
CA GLN A 154 2.16 9.28 -3.45
C GLN A 154 3.34 9.22 -2.49
N VAL A 155 4.46 8.62 -2.95
CA VAL A 155 5.75 8.76 -2.27
C VAL A 155 6.23 10.19 -2.44
N HIS A 156 6.61 10.80 -1.33
CA HIS A 156 7.24 12.11 -1.28
C HIS A 156 8.70 11.92 -0.84
N HIS A 157 9.65 12.36 -1.69
CA HIS A 157 11.07 12.18 -1.40
C HIS A 157 11.46 12.90 -0.10
N SER A 158 11.90 12.12 0.89
CA SER A 158 12.70 12.65 1.97
C SER A 158 14.17 12.51 1.57
N TYR A 159 14.86 13.63 1.38
CA TYR A 159 16.31 13.65 1.10
C TYR A 159 17.08 13.12 2.31
N SER A 160 17.28 11.82 2.39
CA SER A 160 18.27 11.23 3.27
C SER A 160 19.20 10.36 2.43
N TRP A 161 20.06 11.00 1.68
CA TRP A 161 21.15 10.35 0.91
C TRP A 161 22.13 9.59 1.80
N GLY A 162 22.11 9.77 3.13
CA GLY A 162 23.04 9.17 4.07
C GLY A 162 22.70 7.76 4.57
N SER A 163 21.48 7.26 4.37
CA SER A 163 21.06 5.96 4.92
C SER A 163 21.08 4.80 3.93
N PHE A 164 21.34 5.06 2.64
CA PHE A 164 21.42 4.03 1.59
C PHE A 164 22.53 2.98 1.84
N CYS A 165 23.55 3.35 2.64
CA CYS A 165 24.71 2.48 2.87
C CYS A 165 24.58 1.48 4.01
N LYS A 166 23.44 1.40 4.73
CA LYS A 166 23.30 0.54 5.93
C LYS A 166 22.11 -0.41 5.94
N GLY A 167 21.50 -0.73 4.79
CA GLY A 167 20.38 -1.68 4.73
C GLY A 167 19.10 -1.19 5.45
N ARG A 168 18.98 0.13 5.68
CA ARG A 168 17.78 0.78 6.24
C ARG A 168 17.31 1.84 5.27
N GLU A 169 16.25 1.53 4.54
CA GLU A 169 15.60 2.48 3.65
C GLU A 169 14.46 3.17 4.42
N SER A 170 14.42 4.50 4.34
CA SER A 170 13.33 5.30 4.92
C SER A 170 12.82 6.29 3.88
N PHE A 171 11.51 6.34 3.70
CA PHE A 171 10.86 7.26 2.79
C PHE A 171 9.50 7.72 3.35
N LYS A 172 8.96 8.78 2.78
CA LYS A 172 7.68 9.34 3.18
C LYS A 172 6.61 9.08 2.13
N VAL A 173 5.41 8.77 2.60
CA VAL A 173 4.19 8.63 1.80
C VAL A 173 3.20 9.70 2.23
N ARG A 174 2.70 10.47 1.28
CA ARG A 174 1.60 11.40 1.51
C ARG A 174 0.31 10.74 1.08
N VAL A 175 -0.65 10.65 2.00
CA VAL A 175 -2.00 10.12 1.80
C VAL A 175 -2.97 11.28 1.88
N GLN A 176 -3.91 11.36 0.93
CA GLN A 176 -4.92 12.43 0.89
C GLN A 176 -5.93 12.28 2.03
N PRO A 177 -6.64 13.38 2.42
CA PRO A 177 -7.71 13.30 3.42
C PRO A 177 -8.75 12.25 3.06
N GLU A 178 -9.33 11.62 4.07
CA GLU A 178 -10.38 10.60 3.96
C GLU A 178 -9.98 9.35 3.16
N VAL A 179 -8.68 9.09 2.99
CA VAL A 179 -8.15 7.89 2.34
C VAL A 179 -7.56 6.95 3.39
N ASP A 180 -7.96 5.69 3.32
CA ASP A 180 -7.48 4.59 4.16
C ASP A 180 -5.98 4.36 3.96
N TYR A 181 -5.18 4.74 4.96
CA TYR A 181 -3.73 4.63 4.89
C TYR A 181 -3.23 3.18 4.97
N SER A 182 -3.99 2.26 5.58
CA SER A 182 -3.61 0.85 5.64
C SER A 182 -3.76 0.19 4.27
N PHE A 183 -4.81 0.56 3.51
CA PHE A 183 -4.97 0.19 2.10
C PHE A 183 -3.80 0.69 1.25
N ILE A 184 -3.40 1.95 1.39
CA ILE A 184 -2.26 2.52 0.65
C ILE A 184 -0.96 1.79 0.98
N MET A 185 -0.73 1.44 2.25
CA MET A 185 0.46 0.69 2.66
C MET A 185 0.48 -0.73 2.09
N ALA A 186 -0.67 -1.40 2.01
CA ALA A 186 -0.78 -2.70 1.36
C ALA A 186 -0.40 -2.64 -0.13
N LEU A 187 -0.88 -1.61 -0.85
CA LEU A 187 -0.54 -1.39 -2.27
C LEU A 187 0.95 -1.12 -2.47
N LEU A 188 1.58 -0.36 -1.58
CA LEU A 188 3.01 -0.08 -1.65
C LEU A 188 3.86 -1.35 -1.49
N VAL A 189 3.51 -2.21 -0.52
CA VAL A 189 4.19 -3.48 -0.29
C VAL A 189 4.00 -4.43 -1.47
N ILE A 190 2.81 -4.50 -2.07
CA ILE A 190 2.55 -5.31 -3.25
C ILE A 190 3.38 -4.81 -4.46
N LEU A 191 3.51 -3.48 -4.64
CA LEU A 191 4.34 -2.93 -5.70
C LEU A 191 5.79 -3.39 -5.57
N GLU A 192 6.36 -3.29 -4.36
CA GLU A 192 7.73 -3.73 -4.10
C GLU A 192 7.92 -5.24 -4.34
N GLU A 193 6.97 -6.05 -3.88
CA GLU A 193 7.02 -7.50 -4.07
C GLU A 193 6.92 -7.91 -5.56
N ASN A 194 6.30 -7.09 -6.37
CA ASN A 194 6.22 -7.34 -7.82
C ASN A 194 7.53 -6.99 -8.55
N GLU A 195 8.35 -6.09 -7.99
CA GLU A 195 9.64 -5.72 -8.57
C GLU A 195 10.78 -6.68 -8.17
N ASN A 196 10.58 -7.48 -7.10
CA ASN A 196 11.49 -8.51 -6.60
C ASN A 196 11.11 -9.92 -7.10
#